data_64fb0fdfdc9689ced5f01a3d4247b5a2
#
_entry.id   64fb0fdfdc9689ced5f01a3d4247b5a2
#
_cell.length_a   1.000
_cell.length_b   1.000
_cell.length_c   1.000
_cell.angle_alpha   90.00
_cell.angle_beta   90.00
_cell.angle_gamma   90.00
#
_symmetry.space_group_name_H-M   'P 1'
#
loop_
_entity.id
_entity.type
_entity.pdbx_description
1 polymer ?
#
loop_
_entity_poly.entity_id
_entity_poly.type
_entity_poly.pdbx_seq_one_letter_code
_entity_poly.pdbx_strand_id
1 'polypeptide(L)'
;MPTPLDEKTRSIILATVPALKAHGLAITEEMYKRLLARPEIRDLFNQSHQRDLEQPKALALAVLAYAQHINDLGRLGGMVERIAEKHVGLNILPEHYPFVADALLGAIGHVLGSAATPEIVEAWGKAYWFLADVLIGREKQIYDEHEQAPGGWKGWRVFTVRSRRQETPEIVSFDLVPADGGALFRHKAGQYLSFRLDIPGHGSQRRNYSISSSPGADHYRITVRRHELGLVSPWLHESVREGDTLLAANPAGDFFFDESASGPVVLLTAGVGLTPIVSMLGELCGTKAGRAIRYVHGADSRELAAFVPEITALAADNVLSADFFYARDTGLDEETGKGVTRHAGRISTEWLRATVDPTATYYICGPESFMQDMIGTLRDAGLPAAQIRYEIFGSASNPDLVL
;
A
#
# COMPACT_ATOMS: atom_id res chain seq x y z
N MET A 1 -20.80 5.64 18.48
CA MET A 1 -20.72 6.48 17.27
C MET A 1 -20.25 7.86 17.70
N PRO A 2 -19.35 8.50 16.99
CA PRO A 2 -18.88 9.84 17.33
C PRO A 2 -20.04 10.84 17.31
N THR A 3 -19.95 11.86 18.16
CA THR A 3 -20.94 12.95 18.19
C THR A 3 -20.88 13.76 16.90
N PRO A 4 -21.97 13.90 16.13
CA PRO A 4 -21.95 14.66 14.88
C PRO A 4 -21.48 16.10 15.09
N LEU A 5 -20.73 16.63 14.12
CA LEU A 5 -20.30 18.02 14.13
C LEU A 5 -21.51 18.95 13.97
N ASP A 6 -21.57 20.00 14.81
CA ASP A 6 -22.58 21.03 14.67
C ASP A 6 -22.41 21.87 13.41
N GLU A 7 -23.47 22.56 12.98
CA GLU A 7 -23.48 23.36 11.75
C GLU A 7 -22.45 24.50 11.76
N LYS A 8 -22.29 25.13 12.93
CA LYS A 8 -21.31 26.22 13.10
C LYS A 8 -19.89 25.70 12.85
N THR A 9 -19.53 24.57 13.46
CA THR A 9 -18.23 23.93 13.26
C THR A 9 -18.00 23.60 11.77
N ARG A 10 -18.96 22.95 11.11
CA ARG A 10 -18.84 22.62 9.67
C ARG A 10 -18.68 23.86 8.80
N SER A 11 -19.43 24.94 9.08
CA SER A 11 -19.32 26.20 8.35
C SER A 11 -17.93 26.85 8.49
N ILE A 12 -17.36 26.81 9.71
CA ILE A 12 -16.00 27.31 9.96
C ILE A 12 -14.97 26.48 9.18
N ILE A 13 -15.07 25.14 9.24
CA ILE A 13 -14.16 24.24 8.50
C ILE A 13 -14.22 24.53 6.99
N LEU A 14 -15.42 24.65 6.41
CA LEU A 14 -15.58 25.00 4.99
C LEU A 14 -14.95 26.36 4.64
N ALA A 15 -15.07 27.36 5.52
CA ALA A 15 -14.47 28.68 5.32
C ALA A 15 -12.92 28.62 5.32
N THR A 16 -12.30 27.60 5.92
CA THR A 16 -10.84 27.42 5.91
C THR A 16 -10.30 26.74 4.65
N VAL A 17 -11.14 26.19 3.77
CA VAL A 17 -10.71 25.49 2.54
C VAL A 17 -9.75 26.32 1.67
N PRO A 18 -9.97 27.63 1.41
CA PRO A 18 -9.00 28.43 0.67
C PRO A 18 -7.61 28.51 1.34
N ALA A 19 -7.59 28.65 2.68
CA ALA A 19 -6.34 28.68 3.45
C ALA A 19 -5.61 27.32 3.39
N LEU A 20 -6.33 26.19 3.44
CA LEU A 20 -5.76 24.86 3.28
C LEU A 20 -5.18 24.65 1.87
N LYS A 21 -5.83 25.16 0.82
CA LYS A 21 -5.27 25.12 -0.54
C LYS A 21 -3.96 25.89 -0.66
N ALA A 22 -3.85 27.03 0.03
CA ALA A 22 -2.67 27.88 -0.01
C ALA A 22 -1.53 27.39 0.92
N HIS A 23 -1.87 26.87 2.10
CA HIS A 23 -0.91 26.60 3.19
C HIS A 23 -0.91 25.15 3.70
N GLY A 24 -1.72 24.25 3.13
CA GLY A 24 -1.89 22.89 3.63
C GLY A 24 -0.58 22.11 3.74
N LEU A 25 0.31 22.24 2.75
CA LEU A 25 1.62 21.60 2.80
C LEU A 25 2.47 22.15 3.96
N ALA A 26 2.54 23.47 4.14
CA ALA A 26 3.31 24.07 5.25
C ALA A 26 2.75 23.65 6.62
N ILE A 27 1.42 23.51 6.75
CA ILE A 27 0.78 23.03 7.98
C ILE A 27 1.18 21.58 8.25
N THR A 28 1.15 20.71 7.25
CA THR A 28 1.52 19.31 7.44
C THR A 28 3.02 19.11 7.66
N GLU A 29 3.89 19.88 7.03
CA GLU A 29 5.34 19.91 7.31
C GLU A 29 5.61 20.28 8.76
N GLU A 30 5.02 21.38 9.25
CA GLU A 30 5.18 21.82 10.65
C GLU A 30 4.57 20.79 11.62
N MET A 31 3.46 20.15 11.28
CA MET A 31 2.87 19.07 12.08
C MET A 31 3.84 17.88 12.20
N TYR A 32 4.41 17.40 11.10
CA TYR A 32 5.39 16.31 11.13
C TYR A 32 6.64 16.69 11.92
N LYS A 33 7.15 17.92 11.77
CA LYS A 33 8.28 18.41 12.57
C LYS A 33 8.00 18.33 14.07
N ARG A 34 6.79 18.67 14.52
CA ARG A 34 6.36 18.57 15.91
C ARG A 34 6.21 17.12 16.37
N LEU A 35 5.64 16.25 15.54
CA LEU A 35 5.48 14.83 15.84
C LEU A 35 6.82 14.12 15.97
N LEU A 36 7.76 14.37 15.05
CA LEU A 36 9.06 13.70 15.04
C LEU A 36 10.02 14.20 16.14
N ALA A 37 9.74 15.36 16.72
CA ALA A 37 10.45 15.81 17.91
C ALA A 37 10.11 14.99 19.15
N ARG A 38 9.02 14.18 19.10
CA ARG A 38 8.59 13.30 20.21
C ARG A 38 9.08 11.88 20.00
N PRO A 39 9.97 11.34 20.85
CA PRO A 39 10.54 10.00 20.69
C PRO A 39 9.47 8.90 20.62
N GLU A 40 8.38 9.04 21.41
CA GLU A 40 7.30 8.06 21.52
C GLU A 40 6.54 7.85 20.21
N ILE A 41 6.54 8.88 19.35
CA ILE A 41 5.81 8.89 18.07
C ILE A 41 6.75 8.73 16.88
N ARG A 42 7.98 9.24 16.98
CA ARG A 42 8.94 9.23 15.86
C ARG A 42 9.12 7.86 15.24
N ASP A 43 9.19 6.81 16.07
CA ASP A 43 9.43 5.44 15.62
C ASP A 43 8.21 4.77 14.97
N LEU A 44 7.04 5.44 15.00
CA LEU A 44 5.85 4.99 14.29
C LEU A 44 5.90 5.33 12.80
N PHE A 45 6.72 6.32 12.41
CA PHE A 45 6.77 6.82 11.04
C PHE A 45 7.96 6.26 10.25
N ASN A 46 7.75 6.05 8.95
CA ASN A 46 8.83 5.77 8.02
C ASN A 46 9.63 7.06 7.76
N GLN A 47 10.78 7.21 8.41
CA GLN A 47 11.61 8.41 8.32
C GLN A 47 12.18 8.67 6.91
N SER A 48 12.24 7.65 6.02
CA SER A 48 12.76 7.82 4.67
C SER A 48 11.84 8.68 3.79
N HIS A 49 10.52 8.47 3.86
CA HIS A 49 9.53 9.21 3.06
C HIS A 49 9.30 10.65 3.52
N GLN A 50 9.90 11.04 4.65
CA GLN A 50 9.79 12.41 5.15
C GLN A 50 10.82 13.34 4.51
N ARG A 51 11.95 12.80 4.05
CA ARG A 51 12.97 13.58 3.36
C ARG A 51 12.48 14.10 2.01
N ASP A 52 11.57 13.39 1.37
CA ASP A 52 11.07 13.70 0.03
C ASP A 52 9.72 14.46 0.07
N LEU A 53 9.23 14.84 1.28
CA LEU A 53 7.95 15.55 1.50
C LEU A 53 6.69 14.83 0.98
N GLU A 54 6.80 13.55 0.63
CA GLU A 54 5.67 12.78 0.09
C GLU A 54 4.55 12.57 1.12
N GLN A 55 4.91 12.17 2.36
CA GLN A 55 3.91 11.99 3.43
C GLN A 55 3.21 13.31 3.80
N PRO A 56 3.91 14.45 4.01
CA PRO A 56 3.26 15.74 4.22
C PRO A 56 2.30 16.13 3.11
N LYS A 57 2.66 15.92 1.84
CA LYS A 57 1.79 16.21 0.69
C LYS A 57 0.53 15.35 0.69
N ALA A 58 0.66 14.04 0.88
CA ALA A 58 -0.48 13.12 0.93
C ALA A 58 -1.44 13.47 2.08
N LEU A 59 -0.90 13.83 3.26
CA LEU A 59 -1.71 14.25 4.39
C LEU A 59 -2.40 15.60 4.13
N ALA A 60 -1.71 16.57 3.51
CA ALA A 60 -2.30 17.86 3.14
C ALA A 60 -3.51 17.68 2.23
N LEU A 61 -3.42 16.78 1.24
CA LEU A 61 -4.53 16.43 0.35
C LEU A 61 -5.67 15.76 1.10
N ALA A 62 -5.39 14.85 2.03
CA ALA A 62 -6.40 14.18 2.84
C ALA A 62 -7.14 15.17 3.75
N VAL A 63 -6.42 16.09 4.41
CA VAL A 63 -7.01 17.14 5.26
C VAL A 63 -7.87 18.10 4.43
N LEU A 64 -7.39 18.47 3.23
CA LEU A 64 -8.16 19.30 2.30
C LEU A 64 -9.44 18.60 1.85
N ALA A 65 -9.36 17.33 1.45
CA ALA A 65 -10.52 16.53 1.06
C ALA A 65 -11.53 16.40 2.22
N TYR A 66 -11.04 16.17 3.43
CA TYR A 66 -11.88 16.13 4.64
C TYR A 66 -12.64 17.45 4.84
N ALA A 67 -11.96 18.59 4.75
CA ALA A 67 -12.59 19.90 4.88
C ALA A 67 -13.61 20.18 3.77
N GLN A 68 -13.30 19.82 2.52
CA GLN A 68 -14.20 20.01 1.38
C GLN A 68 -15.49 19.18 1.47
N HIS A 69 -15.40 17.98 2.03
CA HIS A 69 -16.51 17.04 2.15
C HIS A 69 -17.10 16.94 3.55
N ILE A 70 -16.85 17.94 4.42
CA ILE A 70 -17.29 17.92 5.83
C ILE A 70 -18.81 17.78 6.00
N ASN A 71 -19.62 18.17 5.00
CA ASN A 71 -21.06 18.02 4.98
C ASN A 71 -21.53 16.68 4.38
N ASP A 72 -20.64 15.92 3.72
CA ASP A 72 -20.97 14.64 3.09
C ASP A 72 -19.80 13.66 3.26
N LEU A 73 -19.57 13.27 4.51
CA LEU A 73 -18.46 12.39 4.90
C LEU A 73 -18.61 10.97 4.36
N GLY A 74 -19.79 10.59 3.87
CA GLY A 74 -20.01 9.30 3.21
C GLY A 74 -19.10 9.09 1.99
N ARG A 75 -18.75 10.18 1.30
CA ARG A 75 -17.81 10.15 0.18
C ARG A 75 -16.38 9.76 0.56
N LEU A 76 -16.03 9.91 1.83
CA LEU A 76 -14.69 9.62 2.35
C LEU A 76 -14.55 8.19 2.91
N GLY A 77 -15.60 7.35 2.80
CA GLY A 77 -15.58 6.00 3.35
C GLY A 77 -14.39 5.16 2.87
N GLY A 78 -14.06 5.20 1.57
CA GLY A 78 -12.88 4.51 1.04
C GLY A 78 -11.55 5.06 1.58
N MET A 79 -11.47 6.38 1.81
CA MET A 79 -10.29 6.99 2.42
C MET A 79 -10.14 6.57 3.90
N VAL A 80 -11.23 6.54 4.64
CA VAL A 80 -11.24 6.10 6.05
C VAL A 80 -10.79 4.64 6.16
N GLU A 81 -11.30 3.75 5.31
CA GLU A 81 -10.90 2.33 5.29
C GLU A 81 -9.41 2.17 4.98
N ARG A 82 -8.91 2.86 3.96
CA ARG A 82 -7.48 2.84 3.59
C ARG A 82 -6.58 3.35 4.72
N ILE A 83 -7.00 4.42 5.42
CA ILE A 83 -6.25 4.95 6.56
C ILE A 83 -6.27 3.95 7.73
N ALA A 84 -7.44 3.39 8.06
CA ALA A 84 -7.58 2.45 9.16
C ALA A 84 -6.73 1.19 8.93
N GLU A 85 -6.73 0.61 7.72
CA GLU A 85 -5.88 -0.53 7.36
C GLU A 85 -4.39 -0.19 7.50
N LYS A 86 -3.95 1.00 7.07
CA LYS A 86 -2.56 1.44 7.25
C LYS A 86 -2.20 1.63 8.73
N HIS A 87 -3.09 2.19 9.52
CA HIS A 87 -2.89 2.40 10.94
C HIS A 87 -2.78 1.06 11.68
N VAL A 88 -3.67 0.11 11.38
CA VAL A 88 -3.63 -1.25 11.96
C VAL A 88 -2.32 -1.94 11.59
N GLY A 89 -1.91 -1.90 10.32
CA GLY A 89 -0.62 -2.43 9.89
C GLY A 89 0.56 -1.84 10.66
N LEU A 90 0.53 -0.55 10.98
CA LEU A 90 1.57 0.14 11.76
C LEU A 90 1.40 -0.02 13.28
N ASN A 91 0.40 -0.74 13.73
CA ASN A 91 0.02 -0.88 15.14
C ASN A 91 -0.19 0.49 15.81
N ILE A 92 -0.98 1.35 15.16
CA ILE A 92 -1.44 2.62 15.75
C ILE A 92 -2.55 2.32 16.74
N LEU A 93 -2.46 2.93 17.92
CA LEU A 93 -3.38 2.73 19.04
C LEU A 93 -4.04 4.07 19.41
N PRO A 94 -5.20 4.05 20.14
CA PRO A 94 -5.90 5.28 20.54
C PRO A 94 -5.03 6.30 21.28
N GLU A 95 -4.05 5.83 22.06
CA GLU A 95 -3.10 6.66 22.81
C GLU A 95 -2.17 7.51 21.93
N HIS A 96 -2.06 7.22 20.64
CA HIS A 96 -1.24 7.99 19.70
C HIS A 96 -1.98 9.23 19.15
N TYR A 97 -3.31 9.24 19.15
CA TYR A 97 -4.12 10.32 18.57
C TYR A 97 -3.98 11.68 19.25
N PRO A 98 -3.86 11.76 20.60
CA PRO A 98 -3.62 13.05 21.27
C PRO A 98 -2.36 13.76 20.78
N PHE A 99 -1.27 13.03 20.49
CA PHE A 99 -0.04 13.61 19.96
C PHE A 99 -0.23 14.25 18.60
N VAL A 100 -1.06 13.61 17.74
CA VAL A 100 -1.37 14.12 16.41
C VAL A 100 -2.28 15.36 16.51
N ALA A 101 -3.26 15.36 17.43
CA ALA A 101 -4.09 16.53 17.70
C ALA A 101 -3.27 17.75 18.09
N ASP A 102 -2.39 17.60 19.08
CA ASP A 102 -1.51 18.67 19.56
C ASP A 102 -0.61 19.23 18.45
N ALA A 103 -0.03 18.31 17.65
CA ALA A 103 0.85 18.68 16.55
C ALA A 103 0.12 19.42 15.44
N LEU A 104 -1.08 18.94 15.03
CA LEU A 104 -1.89 19.55 13.99
C LEU A 104 -2.41 20.93 14.40
N LEU A 105 -3.04 21.04 15.57
CA LEU A 105 -3.58 22.31 16.04
C LEU A 105 -2.47 23.35 16.27
N GLY A 106 -1.34 22.90 16.83
CA GLY A 106 -0.16 23.75 16.98
C GLY A 106 0.44 24.20 15.63
N ALA A 107 0.41 23.35 14.61
CA ALA A 107 0.87 23.69 13.25
C ALA A 107 -0.07 24.70 12.57
N ILE A 108 -1.39 24.53 12.70
CA ILE A 108 -2.40 25.49 12.21
C ILE A 108 -2.14 26.88 12.81
N GLY A 109 -1.98 26.96 14.15
CA GLY A 109 -1.70 28.22 14.84
C GLY A 109 -0.37 28.84 14.41
N HIS A 110 0.68 28.02 14.23
CA HIS A 110 1.99 28.50 13.81
C HIS A 110 2.00 29.08 12.37
N VAL A 111 1.42 28.33 11.43
CA VAL A 111 1.47 28.68 10.00
C VAL A 111 0.51 29.81 9.64
N LEU A 112 -0.70 29.82 10.21
CA LEU A 112 -1.72 30.82 9.90
C LEU A 112 -1.60 32.07 10.79
N GLY A 113 -0.85 32.02 11.89
CA GLY A 113 -0.64 33.16 12.78
C GLY A 113 -1.95 33.76 13.28
N SER A 114 -2.15 35.06 13.13
CA SER A 114 -3.35 35.78 13.56
C SER A 114 -4.64 35.36 12.81
N ALA A 115 -4.52 34.71 11.66
CA ALA A 115 -5.67 34.17 10.94
C ALA A 115 -6.22 32.88 11.60
N ALA A 116 -5.43 32.19 12.41
CA ALA A 116 -5.88 31.05 13.22
C ALA A 116 -6.56 31.56 14.51
N THR A 117 -7.75 32.13 14.38
CA THR A 117 -8.50 32.59 15.55
C THR A 117 -8.80 31.45 16.51
N PRO A 118 -9.02 31.71 17.82
CA PRO A 118 -9.40 30.69 18.79
C PRO A 118 -10.61 29.85 18.32
N GLU A 119 -11.56 30.49 17.64
CA GLU A 119 -12.74 29.83 17.11
C GLU A 119 -12.42 28.84 15.98
N ILE A 120 -11.47 29.18 15.09
CA ILE A 120 -10.97 28.29 14.03
C ILE A 120 -10.23 27.07 14.65
N VAL A 121 -9.35 27.33 15.61
CA VAL A 121 -8.60 26.25 16.28
C VAL A 121 -9.53 25.31 17.04
N GLU A 122 -10.56 25.83 17.72
CA GLU A 122 -11.60 25.03 18.39
C GLU A 122 -12.39 24.18 17.39
N ALA A 123 -12.81 24.77 16.25
CA ALA A 123 -13.53 24.04 15.20
C ALA A 123 -12.68 22.90 14.61
N TRP A 124 -11.39 23.14 14.36
CA TRP A 124 -10.46 22.11 13.90
C TRP A 124 -10.20 21.04 14.96
N GLY A 125 -10.17 21.41 16.23
CA GLY A 125 -10.11 20.43 17.33
C GLY A 125 -11.32 19.48 17.33
N LYS A 126 -12.54 20.03 17.22
CA LYS A 126 -13.77 19.23 17.11
C LYS A 126 -13.75 18.34 15.85
N ALA A 127 -13.37 18.89 14.70
CA ALA A 127 -13.31 18.15 13.45
C ALA A 127 -12.27 17.02 13.51
N TYR A 128 -11.09 17.27 14.09
CA TYR A 128 -10.06 16.27 14.29
C TYR A 128 -10.58 15.10 15.15
N TRP A 129 -11.12 15.39 16.33
CA TRP A 129 -11.58 14.35 17.24
C TRP A 129 -12.77 13.56 16.69
N PHE A 130 -13.63 14.19 15.90
CA PHE A 130 -14.68 13.47 15.19
C PHE A 130 -14.09 12.42 14.24
N LEU A 131 -13.11 12.81 13.39
CA LEU A 131 -12.45 11.87 12.47
C LEU A 131 -11.64 10.81 13.23
N ALA A 132 -10.95 11.21 14.30
CA ALA A 132 -10.20 10.31 15.17
C ALA A 132 -11.09 9.21 15.77
N ASP A 133 -12.27 9.57 16.29
CA ASP A 133 -13.22 8.61 16.84
C ASP A 133 -13.75 7.63 15.78
N VAL A 134 -13.96 8.10 14.54
CA VAL A 134 -14.33 7.22 13.40
C VAL A 134 -13.22 6.22 13.13
N LEU A 135 -11.97 6.70 13.02
CA LEU A 135 -10.80 5.85 12.73
C LEU A 135 -10.54 4.86 13.86
N ILE A 136 -10.49 5.32 15.13
CA ILE A 136 -10.30 4.47 16.32
C ILE A 136 -11.38 3.37 16.36
N GLY A 137 -12.64 3.74 16.06
CA GLY A 137 -13.73 2.77 16.02
C GLY A 137 -13.55 1.72 14.96
N ARG A 138 -13.12 2.10 13.74
CA ARG A 138 -12.87 1.16 12.63
C ARG A 138 -11.62 0.30 12.89
N GLU A 139 -10.55 0.92 13.33
CA GLU A 139 -9.30 0.23 13.71
C GLU A 139 -9.55 -0.83 14.78
N LYS A 140 -10.34 -0.48 15.81
CA LYS A 140 -10.74 -1.44 16.84
C LYS A 140 -11.46 -2.66 16.25
N GLN A 141 -12.39 -2.44 15.31
CA GLN A 141 -13.07 -3.55 14.63
C GLN A 141 -12.09 -4.45 13.90
N ILE A 142 -11.15 -3.88 13.13
CA ILE A 142 -10.13 -4.64 12.40
C ILE A 142 -9.23 -5.41 13.38
N TYR A 143 -8.78 -4.79 14.48
CA TYR A 143 -8.01 -5.48 15.51
C TYR A 143 -8.76 -6.64 16.15
N ASP A 144 -10.05 -6.44 16.47
CA ASP A 144 -10.89 -7.49 17.06
C ASP A 144 -11.12 -8.64 16.06
N GLU A 145 -11.36 -8.34 14.78
CA GLU A 145 -11.50 -9.32 13.70
C GLU A 145 -10.22 -10.15 13.55
N HIS A 146 -9.05 -9.50 13.56
CA HIS A 146 -7.76 -10.16 13.48
C HIS A 146 -7.50 -11.07 14.70
N GLU A 147 -7.77 -10.61 15.92
CA GLU A 147 -7.52 -11.37 17.14
C GLU A 147 -8.43 -12.62 17.25
N GLN A 148 -9.66 -12.54 16.74
CA GLN A 148 -10.63 -13.63 16.78
C GLN A 148 -10.45 -14.64 15.65
N ALA A 149 -9.78 -14.26 14.56
CA ALA A 149 -9.59 -15.14 13.43
C ALA A 149 -8.52 -16.22 13.69
N PRO A 150 -8.68 -17.43 13.14
CA PRO A 150 -7.68 -18.48 13.28
C PRO A 150 -6.29 -18.02 12.83
N GLY A 151 -5.30 -18.17 13.71
CA GLY A 151 -3.92 -17.75 13.46
C GLY A 151 -3.66 -16.24 13.50
N GLY A 152 -4.68 -15.44 13.78
CA GLY A 152 -4.54 -14.00 13.90
C GLY A 152 -3.91 -13.58 15.24
N TRP A 153 -3.44 -12.34 15.31
CA TRP A 153 -2.81 -11.80 16.50
C TRP A 153 -2.97 -10.28 16.59
N LYS A 154 -2.74 -9.74 17.76
CA LYS A 154 -2.70 -8.30 18.00
C LYS A 154 -1.27 -7.84 18.25
N GLY A 155 -0.90 -6.67 17.74
CA GLY A 155 0.44 -6.12 17.92
C GLY A 155 1.49 -6.82 17.06
N TRP A 156 2.64 -7.12 17.66
CA TRP A 156 3.81 -7.67 16.98
C TRP A 156 3.98 -9.15 17.31
N ARG A 157 4.14 -10.00 16.30
CA ARG A 157 4.45 -11.42 16.42
C ARG A 157 5.83 -11.71 15.82
N VAL A 158 6.55 -12.65 16.45
CA VAL A 158 7.87 -13.07 15.99
C VAL A 158 7.72 -14.12 14.89
N PHE A 159 8.39 -13.90 13.78
CA PHE A 159 8.50 -14.85 12.67
C PHE A 159 9.96 -15.26 12.48
N THR A 160 10.19 -16.54 12.23
CA THR A 160 11.50 -17.09 11.86
C THR A 160 11.61 -17.11 10.34
N VAL A 161 12.75 -16.68 9.80
CA VAL A 161 13.12 -16.86 8.40
C VAL A 161 13.40 -18.34 8.16
N ARG A 162 12.46 -19.05 7.53
CA ARG A 162 12.59 -20.47 7.21
C ARG A 162 13.51 -20.71 6.02
N SER A 163 13.39 -19.86 5.02
CA SER A 163 14.25 -19.91 3.83
C SER A 163 14.54 -18.51 3.27
N ARG A 164 15.65 -18.39 2.60
CA ARG A 164 16.09 -17.19 1.88
C ARG A 164 16.49 -17.55 0.48
N ARG A 165 15.85 -16.96 -0.54
CA ARG A 165 16.11 -17.26 -1.94
C ARG A 165 16.42 -16.00 -2.75
N GLN A 166 17.53 -16.04 -3.52
CA GLN A 166 17.83 -15.01 -4.51
C GLN A 166 16.95 -15.23 -5.73
N GLU A 167 16.07 -14.30 -6.04
CA GLU A 167 15.17 -14.35 -7.21
C GLU A 167 15.86 -13.73 -8.44
N THR A 168 16.50 -12.59 -8.24
CA THR A 168 17.29 -11.87 -9.25
C THR A 168 18.49 -11.20 -8.57
N PRO A 169 19.46 -10.61 -9.28
CA PRO A 169 20.56 -9.86 -8.64
C PRO A 169 20.09 -8.79 -7.63
N GLU A 170 18.90 -8.23 -7.85
CA GLU A 170 18.34 -7.14 -7.02
C GLU A 170 17.22 -7.58 -6.08
N ILE A 171 16.72 -8.81 -6.17
CA ILE A 171 15.49 -9.24 -5.46
C ILE A 171 15.77 -10.52 -4.67
N VAL A 172 15.41 -10.52 -3.38
CA VAL A 172 15.47 -11.66 -2.48
C VAL A 172 14.09 -11.95 -1.90
N SER A 173 13.70 -13.21 -1.84
CA SER A 173 12.52 -13.69 -1.12
C SER A 173 12.91 -14.30 0.22
N PHE A 174 12.06 -14.07 1.23
CA PHE A 174 12.15 -14.67 2.55
C PHE A 174 10.83 -15.38 2.88
N ASP A 175 10.90 -16.67 3.16
CA ASP A 175 9.77 -17.43 3.68
C ASP A 175 9.77 -17.34 5.21
N LEU A 176 8.65 -16.90 5.78
CA LEU A 176 8.47 -16.59 7.19
C LEU A 176 7.47 -17.53 7.82
N VAL A 177 7.83 -18.14 8.93
CA VAL A 177 6.93 -18.99 9.74
C VAL A 177 6.85 -18.45 11.17
N PRO A 178 5.71 -18.62 11.87
CA PRO A 178 5.61 -18.18 13.26
C PRO A 178 6.65 -18.89 14.14
N ALA A 179 7.43 -18.11 14.90
CA ALA A 179 8.45 -18.66 15.79
C ALA A 179 7.84 -19.49 16.96
N ASP A 180 6.60 -19.21 17.30
CA ASP A 180 5.82 -19.95 18.32
C ASP A 180 5.20 -21.25 17.80
N GLY A 181 5.39 -21.59 16.52
CA GLY A 181 4.79 -22.78 15.88
C GLY A 181 3.27 -22.74 15.73
N GLY A 182 2.63 -21.61 16.04
CA GLY A 182 1.18 -21.43 15.92
C GLY A 182 0.72 -21.30 14.46
N ALA A 183 -0.59 -21.36 14.27
CA ALA A 183 -1.20 -21.20 12.94
C ALA A 183 -0.90 -19.84 12.32
N LEU A 184 -0.91 -19.78 10.99
CA LEU A 184 -0.87 -18.54 10.22
C LEU A 184 -2.29 -18.02 10.02
N PHE A 185 -2.45 -16.72 10.14
CA PHE A 185 -3.66 -16.03 9.69
C PHE A 185 -3.74 -16.08 8.16
N ARG A 186 -4.91 -16.50 7.62
CA ARG A 186 -5.14 -16.47 6.17
C ARG A 186 -5.29 -15.02 5.71
N HIS A 187 -4.27 -14.47 5.10
CA HIS A 187 -4.33 -13.14 4.50
C HIS A 187 -5.20 -13.12 3.25
N LYS A 188 -5.66 -11.95 2.84
CA LYS A 188 -6.24 -11.73 1.51
C LYS A 188 -5.11 -11.51 0.49
N ALA A 189 -5.21 -12.15 -0.68
CA ALA A 189 -4.19 -12.03 -1.73
C ALA A 189 -4.00 -10.57 -2.14
N GLY A 190 -2.79 -10.04 -1.97
CA GLY A 190 -2.44 -8.64 -2.20
C GLY A 190 -2.11 -7.83 -0.95
N GLN A 191 -2.50 -8.30 0.24
CA GLN A 191 -2.14 -7.67 1.51
C GLN A 191 -0.63 -7.69 1.79
N TYR A 192 -0.20 -6.88 2.74
CA TYR A 192 1.19 -6.76 3.18
C TYR A 192 1.35 -7.06 4.67
N LEU A 193 2.59 -7.34 5.08
CA LEU A 193 3.04 -7.33 6.46
C LEU A 193 3.79 -6.04 6.75
N SER A 194 3.50 -5.42 7.91
CA SER A 194 4.34 -4.36 8.45
C SER A 194 5.35 -4.96 9.40
N PHE A 195 6.61 -4.58 9.23
CA PHE A 195 7.72 -5.06 10.05
C PHE A 195 8.23 -3.95 10.97
N ARG A 196 8.61 -4.34 12.19
CA ARG A 196 9.45 -3.56 13.08
C ARG A 196 10.82 -4.20 13.11
N LEU A 197 11.81 -3.50 12.57
CA LEU A 197 13.16 -3.99 12.33
C LEU A 197 14.15 -3.13 13.12
N ASP A 198 14.86 -3.74 14.07
CA ASP A 198 15.88 -3.06 14.85
C ASP A 198 17.23 -3.19 14.13
N ILE A 199 17.66 -2.12 13.45
CA ILE A 199 18.87 -2.10 12.66
C ILE A 199 20.02 -1.55 13.48
N PRO A 200 21.14 -2.30 13.65
CA PRO A 200 22.30 -1.86 14.42
C PRO A 200 22.78 -0.46 13.99
N GLY A 201 22.91 0.44 14.95
CA GLY A 201 23.34 1.83 14.74
C GLY A 201 22.26 2.77 14.17
N HIS A 202 21.07 2.27 13.81
CA HIS A 202 20.00 3.05 13.19
C HIS A 202 18.66 2.97 13.92
N GLY A 203 18.58 2.18 15.01
CA GLY A 203 17.37 2.02 15.81
C GLY A 203 16.24 1.28 15.08
N SER A 204 15.03 1.43 15.60
CA SER A 204 13.85 0.76 15.07
C SER A 204 13.36 1.41 13.79
N GLN A 205 13.11 0.58 12.78
CA GLN A 205 12.61 0.98 11.46
C GLN A 205 11.31 0.24 11.16
N ARG A 206 10.33 0.91 10.58
CA ARG A 206 9.09 0.26 10.12
C ARG A 206 9.03 0.22 8.60
N ARG A 207 8.70 -0.95 8.03
CA ARG A 207 8.52 -1.14 6.58
C ARG A 207 7.40 -2.13 6.30
N ASN A 208 6.70 -1.85 5.21
CA ASN A 208 5.66 -2.74 4.70
C ASN A 208 6.23 -3.52 3.52
N TYR A 209 5.97 -4.82 3.49
CA TYR A 209 6.29 -5.69 2.36
C TYR A 209 5.06 -6.53 2.02
N SER A 210 4.64 -6.46 0.76
CA SER A 210 3.53 -7.28 0.27
C SER A 210 3.82 -8.75 0.48
N ILE A 211 2.80 -9.50 0.88
CA ILE A 211 2.88 -10.96 0.95
C ILE A 211 2.81 -11.48 -0.48
N SER A 212 3.85 -12.20 -0.90
CA SER A 212 3.97 -12.76 -2.25
C SER A 212 3.69 -14.26 -2.31
N SER A 213 3.44 -14.93 -1.18
CA SER A 213 2.86 -16.28 -1.15
C SER A 213 1.35 -16.23 -1.36
N SER A 214 0.77 -17.34 -1.85
CA SER A 214 -0.68 -17.49 -1.94
C SER A 214 -1.32 -17.57 -0.56
N PRO A 215 -2.55 -17.05 -0.36
CA PRO A 215 -3.33 -17.32 0.85
C PRO A 215 -3.50 -18.82 1.12
N GLY A 216 -3.30 -19.22 2.36
CA GLY A 216 -3.37 -20.64 2.76
C GLY A 216 -2.09 -21.44 2.57
N ALA A 217 -0.99 -20.82 2.09
CA ALA A 217 0.34 -21.40 2.20
C ALA A 217 0.75 -21.62 3.67
N ASP A 218 1.69 -22.53 3.92
CA ASP A 218 2.23 -22.82 5.25
C ASP A 218 3.24 -21.76 5.75
N HIS A 219 3.43 -20.69 4.99
CA HIS A 219 4.35 -19.59 5.29
C HIS A 219 3.88 -18.29 4.63
N TYR A 220 4.33 -17.15 5.16
CA TYR A 220 4.31 -15.90 4.42
C TYR A 220 5.62 -15.76 3.64
N ARG A 221 5.55 -15.40 2.37
CA ARG A 221 6.71 -14.98 1.60
C ARG A 221 6.68 -13.48 1.43
N ILE A 222 7.76 -12.81 1.79
CA ILE A 222 8.01 -11.44 1.38
C ILE A 222 9.13 -11.41 0.36
N THR A 223 9.01 -10.54 -0.63
CA THR A 223 9.98 -10.42 -1.73
C THR A 223 10.46 -8.98 -1.80
N VAL A 224 11.75 -8.77 -1.59
CA VAL A 224 12.35 -7.48 -1.32
C VAL A 224 13.34 -7.12 -2.41
N ARG A 225 13.09 -6.00 -3.10
CA ARG A 225 14.06 -5.39 -4.00
C ARG A 225 15.04 -4.54 -3.19
N ARG A 226 16.32 -4.69 -3.47
CA ARG A 226 17.37 -3.83 -2.93
C ARG A 226 17.24 -2.42 -3.50
N HIS A 227 17.17 -1.44 -2.63
CA HIS A 227 17.21 -0.02 -2.99
C HIS A 227 18.54 0.55 -2.51
N GLU A 228 19.44 0.89 -3.45
CA GLU A 228 20.83 1.25 -3.15
C GLU A 228 21.00 2.36 -2.10
N LEU A 229 20.14 3.37 -2.14
CA LEU A 229 20.16 4.49 -1.18
C LEU A 229 19.29 4.23 0.06
N GLY A 230 18.66 3.05 0.16
CA GLY A 230 17.83 2.67 1.28
C GLY A 230 18.64 2.13 2.45
N LEU A 231 18.06 2.18 3.65
CA LEU A 231 18.66 1.59 4.85
C LEU A 231 18.21 0.13 5.04
N VAL A 232 16.90 -0.11 4.92
CA VAL A 232 16.28 -1.38 5.33
C VAL A 232 16.47 -2.48 4.30
N SER A 233 16.22 -2.21 3.01
CA SER A 233 16.35 -3.25 1.99
C SER A 233 17.79 -3.75 1.79
N PRO A 234 18.86 -2.90 1.82
CA PRO A 234 20.22 -3.41 1.87
C PRO A 234 20.50 -4.26 3.11
N TRP A 235 20.06 -3.83 4.29
CA TRP A 235 20.23 -4.60 5.52
C TRP A 235 19.56 -5.98 5.44
N LEU A 236 18.32 -6.07 4.92
CA LEU A 236 17.64 -7.36 4.69
C LEU A 236 18.45 -8.26 3.76
N HIS A 237 18.99 -7.71 2.68
CA HIS A 237 19.80 -8.48 1.71
C HIS A 237 21.15 -8.95 2.28
N GLU A 238 21.80 -8.12 3.10
CA GLU A 238 23.18 -8.34 3.56
C GLU A 238 23.25 -9.07 4.89
N SER A 239 22.29 -8.85 5.77
CA SER A 239 22.39 -9.27 7.17
C SER A 239 21.41 -10.38 7.55
N VAL A 240 20.20 -10.41 6.97
CA VAL A 240 19.18 -11.39 7.36
C VAL A 240 19.43 -12.75 6.70
N ARG A 241 19.43 -13.81 7.51
CA ARG A 241 19.71 -15.21 7.14
C ARG A 241 18.60 -16.14 7.61
N GLU A 242 18.63 -17.37 7.11
CA GLU A 242 17.79 -18.46 7.62
C GLU A 242 18.04 -18.67 9.12
N GLY A 243 16.98 -18.82 9.88
CA GLY A 243 17.00 -18.91 11.34
C GLY A 243 16.87 -17.58 12.07
N ASP A 244 17.09 -16.44 11.41
CA ASP A 244 16.87 -15.13 12.02
C ASP A 244 15.39 -14.86 12.25
N THR A 245 15.10 -13.91 13.14
CA THR A 245 13.71 -13.56 13.49
C THR A 245 13.38 -12.12 13.11
N LEU A 246 12.16 -11.93 12.64
CA LEU A 246 11.58 -10.64 12.29
C LEU A 246 10.27 -10.43 13.06
N LEU A 247 10.00 -9.20 13.49
CA LEU A 247 8.72 -8.82 14.12
C LEU A 247 7.77 -8.28 13.05
N ALA A 248 6.60 -8.89 12.93
CA ALA A 248 5.57 -8.46 12.00
C ALA A 248 4.22 -8.21 12.69
N ALA A 249 3.50 -7.20 12.23
CA ALA A 249 2.09 -7.01 12.52
C ALA A 249 1.23 -7.95 11.66
N ASN A 250 -0.06 -8.10 12.02
CA ASN A 250 -1.00 -8.89 11.24
C ASN A 250 -1.11 -8.36 9.80
N PRO A 251 -1.38 -9.23 8.79
CA PRO A 251 -1.64 -8.79 7.43
C PRO A 251 -2.66 -7.66 7.35
N ALA A 252 -2.36 -6.62 6.59
CA ALA A 252 -3.18 -5.43 6.43
C ALA A 252 -3.13 -4.92 4.97
N GLY A 253 -3.98 -3.97 4.64
CA GLY A 253 -4.04 -3.33 3.32
C GLY A 253 -5.36 -3.56 2.62
N ASP A 254 -5.79 -2.55 1.88
CA ASP A 254 -7.05 -2.50 1.13
C ASP A 254 -6.90 -2.92 -0.35
N PHE A 255 -5.68 -3.15 -0.80
CA PHE A 255 -5.39 -3.69 -2.13
C PHE A 255 -5.34 -5.22 -2.07
N PHE A 256 -6.45 -5.85 -2.31
CA PHE A 256 -6.53 -7.31 -2.35
C PHE A 256 -7.49 -7.78 -3.45
N PHE A 257 -7.32 -9.03 -3.86
CA PHE A 257 -8.19 -9.68 -4.81
C PHE A 257 -9.59 -9.85 -4.21
N ASP A 258 -10.60 -9.36 -4.94
CA ASP A 258 -12.00 -9.51 -4.56
C ASP A 258 -12.54 -10.85 -5.11
N GLU A 259 -12.68 -11.83 -4.24
CA GLU A 259 -13.16 -13.16 -4.60
C GLU A 259 -14.63 -13.14 -5.05
N SER A 260 -15.41 -12.13 -4.64
CA SER A 260 -16.82 -11.99 -5.01
C SER A 260 -17.01 -11.42 -6.42
N ALA A 261 -16.00 -10.73 -6.97
CA ALA A 261 -16.05 -10.18 -8.32
C ALA A 261 -16.10 -11.32 -9.34
N SER A 262 -16.90 -11.15 -10.38
CA SER A 262 -17.01 -12.07 -11.53
C SER A 262 -16.34 -11.48 -12.77
N GLY A 263 -16.01 -12.32 -13.75
CA GLY A 263 -15.45 -11.88 -15.03
C GLY A 263 -13.93 -12.04 -15.13
N PRO A 264 -13.34 -11.62 -16.26
CA PRO A 264 -11.90 -11.70 -16.50
C PRO A 264 -11.10 -10.83 -15.54
N VAL A 265 -9.84 -11.21 -15.28
CA VAL A 265 -8.91 -10.47 -14.44
C VAL A 265 -7.63 -10.18 -15.21
N VAL A 266 -7.21 -8.92 -15.20
CA VAL A 266 -5.91 -8.49 -15.73
C VAL A 266 -5.02 -8.04 -14.56
N LEU A 267 -3.90 -8.72 -14.41
CA LEU A 267 -2.87 -8.46 -13.41
C LEU A 267 -1.71 -7.72 -14.10
N LEU A 268 -1.63 -6.41 -13.93
CA LEU A 268 -0.72 -5.51 -14.66
C LEU A 268 0.35 -4.95 -13.73
N THR A 269 1.63 -5.27 -13.98
CA THR A 269 2.69 -4.96 -13.04
C THR A 269 4.01 -4.60 -13.69
N ALA A 270 4.85 -3.84 -12.97
CA ALA A 270 6.22 -3.55 -13.37
C ALA A 270 7.17 -3.56 -12.17
N GLY A 271 8.40 -4.07 -12.40
CA GLY A 271 9.43 -4.15 -11.37
C GLY A 271 8.96 -4.92 -10.14
N VAL A 272 9.26 -4.43 -8.93
CA VAL A 272 8.87 -5.09 -7.67
C VAL A 272 7.36 -4.98 -7.35
N GLY A 273 6.59 -4.22 -8.11
CA GLY A 273 5.11 -4.20 -8.02
C GLY A 273 4.46 -5.56 -8.30
N LEU A 274 5.22 -6.53 -8.78
CA LEU A 274 4.76 -7.91 -8.94
C LEU A 274 4.39 -8.60 -7.61
N THR A 275 4.90 -8.13 -6.46
CA THR A 275 4.80 -8.87 -5.19
C THR A 275 3.37 -9.12 -4.70
N PRO A 276 2.44 -8.13 -4.62
CA PRO A 276 1.05 -8.40 -4.29
C PRO A 276 0.34 -9.18 -5.42
N ILE A 277 0.75 -8.97 -6.64
CA ILE A 277 0.14 -9.56 -7.83
C ILE A 277 0.43 -11.07 -7.92
N VAL A 278 1.62 -11.52 -7.54
CA VAL A 278 1.95 -12.97 -7.49
C VAL A 278 1.10 -13.70 -6.45
N SER A 279 0.81 -13.06 -5.31
CA SER A 279 -0.14 -13.60 -4.32
C SER A 279 -1.53 -13.76 -4.92
N MET A 280 -2.04 -12.74 -5.63
CA MET A 280 -3.33 -12.78 -6.32
C MET A 280 -3.36 -13.86 -7.40
N LEU A 281 -2.28 -13.99 -8.18
CA LEU A 281 -2.15 -15.01 -9.21
C LEU A 281 -2.23 -16.42 -8.61
N GLY A 282 -1.53 -16.65 -7.51
CA GLY A 282 -1.56 -17.92 -6.81
C GLY A 282 -2.97 -18.29 -6.27
N GLU A 283 -3.71 -17.32 -5.73
CA GLU A 283 -5.11 -17.52 -5.30
C GLU A 283 -6.02 -17.83 -6.48
N LEU A 284 -5.93 -17.04 -7.57
CA LEU A 284 -6.74 -17.22 -8.79
C LEU A 284 -6.52 -18.60 -9.42
N CYS A 285 -5.27 -19.05 -9.54
CA CYS A 285 -4.95 -20.36 -10.09
C CYS A 285 -5.32 -21.50 -9.14
N GLY A 286 -5.21 -21.28 -7.82
CA GLY A 286 -5.55 -22.27 -6.78
C GLY A 286 -7.04 -22.57 -6.70
N THR A 287 -7.90 -21.57 -6.90
CA THR A 287 -9.37 -21.72 -6.78
C THR A 287 -10.03 -22.38 -7.99
N LYS A 288 -9.32 -22.60 -9.10
CA LYS A 288 -9.83 -23.21 -10.36
C LYS A 288 -11.18 -22.64 -10.82
N ALA A 289 -11.42 -21.36 -10.61
CA ALA A 289 -12.70 -20.71 -10.85
C ALA A 289 -13.10 -20.60 -12.34
N GLY A 290 -12.34 -21.19 -13.26
CA GLY A 290 -12.59 -21.14 -14.72
C GLY A 290 -12.55 -19.74 -15.33
N ARG A 291 -12.00 -18.77 -14.61
CA ARG A 291 -11.92 -17.36 -14.94
C ARG A 291 -10.74 -17.10 -15.87
N ALA A 292 -10.91 -16.31 -16.92
CA ALA A 292 -9.81 -15.89 -17.76
C ALA A 292 -8.89 -14.95 -17.00
N ILE A 293 -7.61 -15.28 -16.96
CA ILE A 293 -6.57 -14.50 -16.25
C ILE A 293 -5.53 -14.04 -17.26
N ARG A 294 -5.21 -12.76 -17.26
CA ARG A 294 -4.08 -12.22 -18.00
C ARG A 294 -3.08 -11.60 -17.03
N TYR A 295 -1.87 -12.12 -17.03
CA TYR A 295 -0.75 -11.55 -16.28
C TYR A 295 0.16 -10.78 -17.23
N VAL A 296 0.48 -9.53 -16.89
CA VAL A 296 1.34 -8.66 -17.70
C VAL A 296 2.42 -8.07 -16.81
N HIS A 297 3.68 -8.32 -17.12
CA HIS A 297 4.80 -7.86 -16.32
C HIS A 297 5.88 -7.18 -17.14
N GLY A 298 6.29 -5.98 -16.70
CA GLY A 298 7.42 -5.24 -17.23
C GLY A 298 8.64 -5.33 -16.32
N ALA A 299 9.80 -5.69 -16.87
CA ALA A 299 11.09 -5.65 -16.21
C ALA A 299 12.13 -4.93 -17.08
N ASP A 300 13.23 -4.49 -16.47
CA ASP A 300 14.31 -3.85 -17.24
C ASP A 300 15.02 -4.85 -18.18
N SER A 301 15.20 -6.11 -17.73
CA SER A 301 15.77 -7.20 -18.54
C SER A 301 15.21 -8.55 -18.05
N ARG A 302 15.47 -9.63 -18.83
CA ARG A 302 15.12 -11.01 -18.44
C ARG A 302 15.76 -11.41 -17.11
N GLU A 303 17.00 -11.02 -16.88
CA GLU A 303 17.75 -11.33 -15.65
C GLU A 303 17.12 -10.68 -14.40
N LEU A 304 16.48 -9.54 -14.57
CA LEU A 304 15.83 -8.77 -13.48
C LEU A 304 14.35 -9.10 -13.29
N ALA A 305 13.79 -10.01 -14.10
CA ALA A 305 12.41 -10.46 -13.98
C ALA A 305 12.29 -11.63 -12.99
N ALA A 306 11.76 -11.36 -11.81
CA ALA A 306 11.53 -12.41 -10.81
C ALA A 306 10.30 -13.28 -11.15
N PHE A 307 10.29 -14.52 -10.64
CA PHE A 307 9.19 -15.49 -10.72
C PHE A 307 8.80 -15.94 -12.14
N VAL A 308 9.56 -15.65 -13.17
CA VAL A 308 9.25 -16.07 -14.55
C VAL A 308 9.04 -17.59 -14.68
N PRO A 309 9.88 -18.47 -14.08
CA PRO A 309 9.64 -19.92 -14.12
C PRO A 309 8.34 -20.33 -13.42
N GLU A 310 8.03 -19.76 -12.23
CA GLU A 310 6.82 -20.03 -11.46
C GLU A 310 5.57 -19.65 -12.27
N ILE A 311 5.54 -18.44 -12.84
CA ILE A 311 4.42 -17.93 -13.62
C ILE A 311 4.26 -18.72 -14.94
N THR A 312 5.37 -19.09 -15.58
CA THR A 312 5.36 -19.92 -16.80
C THR A 312 4.74 -21.30 -16.54
N ALA A 313 5.07 -21.90 -15.40
CA ALA A 313 4.48 -23.18 -14.99
C ALA A 313 2.96 -23.02 -14.75
N LEU A 314 2.53 -21.96 -14.05
CA LEU A 314 1.12 -21.67 -13.85
C LEU A 314 0.36 -21.46 -15.17
N ALA A 315 0.98 -20.78 -16.16
CA ALA A 315 0.37 -20.57 -17.47
C ALA A 315 0.21 -21.87 -18.26
N ALA A 316 1.10 -22.84 -18.07
CA ALA A 316 1.02 -24.14 -18.75
C ALA A 316 -0.16 -25.00 -18.27
N ASP A 317 -0.58 -24.81 -17.01
CA ASP A 317 -1.56 -25.68 -16.31
C ASP A 317 -2.92 -25.01 -16.13
N ASN A 318 -3.06 -23.72 -16.42
CA ASN A 318 -4.27 -22.95 -16.13
C ASN A 318 -4.76 -22.13 -17.35
N VAL A 319 -5.95 -21.53 -17.21
CA VAL A 319 -6.50 -20.56 -18.16
C VAL A 319 -5.85 -19.19 -17.91
N LEU A 320 -4.54 -19.15 -18.02
CA LEU A 320 -3.69 -17.98 -17.79
C LEU A 320 -2.91 -17.65 -19.06
N SER A 321 -2.97 -16.40 -19.51
CA SER A 321 -2.01 -15.84 -20.46
C SER A 321 -1.03 -14.92 -19.72
N ALA A 322 0.27 -15.01 -20.04
CA ALA A 322 1.32 -14.22 -19.44
C ALA A 322 2.10 -13.45 -20.51
N ASP A 323 2.15 -12.15 -20.40
CA ASP A 323 2.94 -11.25 -21.26
C ASP A 323 4.12 -10.68 -20.43
N PHE A 324 5.36 -10.91 -20.86
CA PHE A 324 6.55 -10.35 -20.25
C PHE A 324 7.20 -9.33 -21.18
N PHE A 325 7.44 -8.13 -20.67
CA PHE A 325 8.10 -7.04 -21.37
C PHE A 325 9.48 -6.77 -20.79
N TYR A 326 10.50 -6.66 -21.66
CA TYR A 326 11.89 -6.45 -21.26
C TYR A 326 12.43 -5.19 -21.90
N ALA A 327 12.58 -4.12 -21.10
CA ALA A 327 12.84 -2.77 -21.58
C ALA A 327 14.17 -2.62 -22.32
N ARG A 328 15.19 -3.37 -21.91
CA ARG A 328 16.57 -3.29 -22.45
C ARG A 328 16.91 -4.41 -23.43
N ASP A 329 16.09 -5.44 -23.51
CA ASP A 329 16.37 -6.55 -24.39
C ASP A 329 15.90 -6.20 -25.81
N THR A 330 16.84 -6.10 -26.74
CA THR A 330 16.59 -5.85 -28.16
C THR A 330 16.71 -7.15 -28.94
N GLY A 331 15.89 -7.34 -29.99
CA GLY A 331 15.96 -8.50 -30.89
C GLY A 331 15.29 -9.75 -30.31
N LEU A 332 14.33 -9.58 -29.42
CA LEU A 332 13.38 -10.62 -29.10
C LEU A 332 12.41 -10.74 -30.29
N ASP A 333 12.50 -11.85 -31.02
CA ASP A 333 11.33 -12.31 -31.74
C ASP A 333 10.24 -12.60 -30.71
N GLU A 334 8.99 -12.27 -30.99
CA GLU A 334 7.85 -12.62 -30.11
C GLU A 334 7.88 -14.13 -29.87
N GLU A 335 8.53 -14.54 -28.78
CA GLU A 335 8.65 -15.94 -28.41
C GLU A 335 7.37 -16.36 -27.69
N THR A 336 6.47 -16.98 -28.42
CA THR A 336 5.22 -17.49 -27.88
C THR A 336 5.38 -18.95 -27.49
N GLY A 337 5.32 -19.22 -26.20
CA GLY A 337 5.21 -20.57 -25.65
C GLY A 337 3.82 -20.83 -25.12
N LYS A 338 3.52 -22.03 -24.58
CA LYS A 338 2.20 -22.38 -24.00
C LYS A 338 1.70 -21.29 -23.03
N GLY A 339 0.83 -20.38 -23.50
CA GLY A 339 0.24 -19.31 -22.71
C GLY A 339 1.18 -18.15 -22.31
N VAL A 340 2.43 -18.11 -22.84
CA VAL A 340 3.43 -17.09 -22.50
C VAL A 340 3.92 -16.37 -23.75
N THR A 341 3.89 -15.05 -23.74
CA THR A 341 4.44 -14.18 -24.79
C THR A 341 5.52 -13.27 -24.22
N ARG A 342 6.62 -13.08 -24.94
CA ARG A 342 7.73 -12.21 -24.55
C ARG A 342 7.86 -11.07 -25.56
N HIS A 343 7.93 -9.85 -25.05
CA HIS A 343 7.98 -8.63 -25.84
C HIS A 343 9.27 -7.86 -25.55
N ALA A 344 9.89 -7.30 -26.61
CA ALA A 344 10.93 -6.29 -26.47
C ALA A 344 10.33 -4.95 -26.08
N GLY A 345 11.03 -4.17 -25.26
CA GLY A 345 10.59 -2.84 -24.85
C GLY A 345 9.74 -2.83 -23.58
N ARG A 346 9.18 -1.66 -23.30
CA ARG A 346 8.31 -1.43 -22.14
C ARG A 346 6.84 -1.68 -22.51
N ILE A 347 6.01 -1.95 -21.51
CA ILE A 347 4.55 -1.92 -21.67
C ILE A 347 4.18 -0.50 -22.06
N SER A 348 3.65 -0.33 -23.29
CA SER A 348 3.26 0.99 -23.79
C SER A 348 1.75 1.24 -23.65
N THR A 349 1.36 2.51 -23.65
CA THR A 349 -0.04 2.92 -23.65
C THR A 349 -0.77 2.47 -24.90
N GLU A 350 -0.09 2.42 -26.06
CA GLU A 350 -0.63 1.94 -27.33
C GLU A 350 -0.96 0.45 -27.26
N TRP A 351 -0.01 -0.35 -26.72
CA TRP A 351 -0.23 -1.79 -26.54
C TRP A 351 -1.41 -2.03 -25.58
N LEU A 352 -1.47 -1.30 -24.46
CA LEU A 352 -2.57 -1.45 -23.52
C LEU A 352 -3.90 -1.09 -24.17
N ARG A 353 -4.01 0.05 -24.92
CA ARG A 353 -5.23 0.43 -25.64
C ARG A 353 -5.69 -0.64 -26.62
N ALA A 354 -4.75 -1.26 -27.34
CA ALA A 354 -5.06 -2.31 -28.31
C ALA A 354 -5.54 -3.62 -27.68
N THR A 355 -5.29 -3.81 -26.38
CA THR A 355 -5.53 -5.08 -25.66
C THR A 355 -6.47 -4.93 -24.47
N VAL A 356 -7.09 -3.76 -24.28
CA VAL A 356 -8.07 -3.53 -23.21
C VAL A 356 -9.26 -4.47 -23.34
N ASP A 357 -9.57 -5.19 -22.27
CA ASP A 357 -10.84 -5.89 -22.10
C ASP A 357 -11.77 -5.04 -21.22
N PRO A 358 -12.84 -4.45 -21.75
CA PRO A 358 -13.74 -3.58 -20.99
C PRO A 358 -14.56 -4.33 -19.93
N THR A 359 -14.56 -5.67 -19.95
CA THR A 359 -15.28 -6.51 -19.00
C THR A 359 -14.39 -6.97 -17.83
N ALA A 360 -13.07 -6.76 -17.93
CA ALA A 360 -12.10 -7.22 -16.95
C ALA A 360 -11.95 -6.25 -15.78
N THR A 361 -11.59 -6.81 -14.62
CA THR A 361 -11.06 -6.03 -13.49
C THR A 361 -9.51 -6.02 -13.56
N TYR A 362 -8.95 -4.82 -13.49
CA TYR A 362 -7.50 -4.59 -13.55
C TYR A 362 -6.94 -4.39 -12.15
N TYR A 363 -5.92 -5.16 -11.80
CA TYR A 363 -5.11 -4.97 -10.59
C TYR A 363 -3.72 -4.51 -11.01
N ILE A 364 -3.32 -3.32 -10.57
CA ILE A 364 -2.14 -2.62 -11.08
C ILE A 364 -1.19 -2.28 -9.93
N CYS A 365 0.08 -2.65 -10.07
CA CYS A 365 1.12 -2.23 -9.12
C CYS A 365 2.48 -2.11 -9.81
N GLY A 366 3.20 -1.02 -9.52
CA GLY A 366 4.50 -0.72 -10.11
C GLY A 366 5.00 0.67 -9.79
N PRO A 367 6.04 1.16 -10.49
CA PRO A 367 6.54 2.52 -10.37
C PRO A 367 5.45 3.56 -10.65
N GLU A 368 5.53 4.72 -10.00
CA GLU A 368 4.47 5.75 -10.09
C GLU A 368 4.19 6.18 -11.53
N SER A 369 5.22 6.43 -12.35
CA SER A 369 5.03 6.81 -13.76
C SER A 369 4.32 5.71 -14.57
N PHE A 370 4.67 4.45 -14.36
CA PHE A 370 3.98 3.32 -14.98
C PHE A 370 2.50 3.29 -14.57
N MET A 371 2.21 3.47 -13.31
CA MET A 371 0.82 3.46 -12.81
C MET A 371 0.00 4.61 -13.38
N GLN A 372 0.58 5.83 -13.46
CA GLN A 372 -0.07 6.99 -14.07
C GLN A 372 -0.45 6.71 -15.54
N ASP A 373 0.50 6.18 -16.33
CA ASP A 373 0.28 5.86 -17.73
C ASP A 373 -0.79 4.78 -17.92
N MET A 374 -0.73 3.70 -17.13
CA MET A 374 -1.66 2.56 -17.27
C MET A 374 -3.05 2.93 -16.78
N ILE A 375 -3.18 3.56 -15.62
CA ILE A 375 -4.47 3.99 -15.07
C ILE A 375 -5.11 5.05 -15.97
N GLY A 376 -4.34 6.05 -16.43
CA GLY A 376 -4.81 7.05 -17.39
C GLY A 376 -5.36 6.41 -18.65
N THR A 377 -4.60 5.47 -19.24
CA THR A 377 -5.02 4.75 -20.47
C THR A 377 -6.33 3.99 -20.28
N LEU A 378 -6.52 3.31 -19.14
CA LEU A 378 -7.76 2.55 -18.85
C LEU A 378 -8.95 3.49 -18.63
N ARG A 379 -8.75 4.63 -17.95
CA ARG A 379 -9.78 5.66 -17.77
C ARG A 379 -10.19 6.27 -19.12
N ASP A 380 -9.21 6.60 -19.97
CA ASP A 380 -9.45 7.12 -21.34
C ASP A 380 -10.18 6.11 -22.22
N ALA A 381 -9.97 4.81 -21.99
CA ALA A 381 -10.72 3.73 -22.64
C ALA A 381 -12.15 3.54 -22.09
N GLY A 382 -12.55 4.33 -21.08
CA GLY A 382 -13.90 4.33 -20.51
C GLY A 382 -14.15 3.28 -19.45
N LEU A 383 -13.11 2.68 -18.84
CA LEU A 383 -13.32 1.72 -17.76
C LEU A 383 -13.81 2.43 -16.49
N PRO A 384 -14.84 1.88 -15.82
CA PRO A 384 -15.29 2.37 -14.53
C PRO A 384 -14.18 2.31 -13.48
N ALA A 385 -14.13 3.30 -12.58
CA ALA A 385 -13.15 3.33 -11.49
C ALA A 385 -13.16 2.05 -10.62
N ALA A 386 -14.33 1.42 -10.46
CA ALA A 386 -14.47 0.18 -9.70
C ALA A 386 -13.74 -1.03 -10.33
N GLN A 387 -13.46 -0.98 -11.63
CA GLN A 387 -12.69 -2.01 -12.35
C GLN A 387 -11.18 -1.75 -12.35
N ILE A 388 -10.73 -0.60 -11.83
CA ILE A 388 -9.31 -0.22 -11.81
C ILE A 388 -8.85 -0.20 -10.35
N ARG A 389 -8.22 -1.28 -9.91
CA ARG A 389 -7.67 -1.46 -8.57
C ARG A 389 -6.16 -1.29 -8.62
N TYR A 390 -5.58 -0.56 -7.68
CA TYR A 390 -4.12 -0.32 -7.70
C TYR A 390 -3.55 -0.08 -6.31
N GLU A 391 -2.26 -0.42 -6.14
CA GLU A 391 -1.47 -0.17 -4.93
C GLU A 391 -0.22 0.65 -5.28
N ILE A 392 0.04 1.68 -4.49
CA ILE A 392 1.21 2.54 -4.63
C ILE A 392 2.21 2.21 -3.52
N PHE A 393 3.42 1.82 -3.91
CA PHE A 393 4.50 1.62 -2.94
C PHE A 393 5.12 2.95 -2.55
N GLY A 394 4.73 3.45 -1.40
CA GLY A 394 5.11 4.77 -0.90
C GLY A 394 3.91 5.66 -0.62
N SER A 395 4.18 6.96 -0.53
CA SER A 395 3.14 7.98 -0.42
C SER A 395 2.86 8.49 -1.84
N ALA A 396 1.61 8.44 -2.28
CA ALA A 396 1.25 8.97 -3.59
C ALA A 396 1.51 10.48 -3.64
N SER A 397 2.36 10.90 -4.56
CA SER A 397 2.64 12.32 -4.80
C SER A 397 1.64 12.97 -5.77
N ASN A 398 0.89 12.16 -6.50
CA ASN A 398 -0.12 12.60 -7.46
C ASN A 398 -1.53 12.54 -6.86
N PRO A 399 -2.27 13.70 -6.81
CA PRO A 399 -3.66 13.74 -6.33
C PRO A 399 -4.60 12.77 -7.05
N ASP A 400 -4.39 12.56 -8.36
CA ASP A 400 -5.24 11.68 -9.19
C ASP A 400 -5.12 10.19 -8.83
N LEU A 401 -4.09 9.83 -8.06
CA LEU A 401 -3.88 8.49 -7.52
C LEU A 401 -4.31 8.38 -6.04
N VAL A 402 -4.69 9.47 -5.37
CA VAL A 402 -5.11 9.49 -3.96
C VAL A 402 -6.64 9.49 -3.81
N LEU A 403 -7.35 10.04 -4.78
CA LEU A 403 -8.80 10.15 -4.85
C LEU A 403 -9.37 9.12 -5.82
#